data_58db38d99d8dc0f00ea9c179d5497f5b
#
_entry.id   58db38d99d8dc0f00ea9c179d5497f5b
#
_cell.length_a   1.000
_cell.length_b   1.000
_cell.length_c   1.000
_cell.angle_alpha   90.00
_cell.angle_beta   90.00
_cell.angle_gamma   90.00
#
_symmetry.space_group_name_H-M   'P 1'
#
loop_
_entity.id
_entity.type
_entity.pdbx_description
1 polymer ?
#
loop_
_entity_poly.entity_id
_entity_poly.type
_entity_poly.pdbx_seq_one_letter_code
_entity_poly.pdbx_strand_id
1 'polypeptide(L)'
;MSNAGIANVDLRGYEPSQRALLEGALEAMEGMGWDRDRICQIAQRTWGTITRFVQGKPQGDQAAVIADLARVGNRSRTELVMTPVVQDYWRVLKAVRKGGGMGAVVARNGRGKTMAMDAFSRQSGDLVRRIQVPSRCTWWDLVRVILDGMGVESGTLRQGERARVLQQTVTPRHTLLIDEAGYLVQSNRKASGLRLLQDLSDNQGCGVVLSMRPTQWLELVQGRSNREDEQLLGRVVHRSILVAEDDKSDGYKREEVEMIMAPFCGDMDKGTRKLVRDLLAHEIGGLRALVHDARTAAEFAAGTGVPFAQAFAEAVTLRNKSGHVLALEDF
;
A
#
# COMPACT_ATOMS: atom_id res chain seq x y z
N MET A 1 16.76 13.81 15.26
CA MET A 1 15.92 15.03 15.40
C MET A 1 14.57 14.70 14.84
N SER A 2 13.50 14.69 15.65
CA SER A 2 12.15 14.36 15.17
C SER A 2 11.67 15.44 14.19
N ASN A 3 11.36 15.07 12.97
CA ASN A 3 10.89 16.01 11.93
C ASN A 3 9.51 16.63 12.24
N ALA A 4 8.77 16.09 13.18
CA ALA A 4 7.46 16.60 13.54
C ALA A 4 7.51 17.83 14.48
N GLY A 5 8.59 17.98 15.26
CA GLY A 5 8.87 19.22 16.04
C GLY A 5 7.76 19.66 16.99
N ILE A 6 7.01 18.72 17.60
CA ILE A 6 6.02 19.06 18.64
C ILE A 6 6.76 19.19 19.96
N ALA A 7 6.88 20.42 20.44
CA ALA A 7 7.45 20.71 21.75
C ALA A 7 6.35 20.75 22.83
N ASN A 8 6.70 20.38 24.06
CA ASN A 8 5.85 20.48 25.25
C ASN A 8 4.55 19.66 25.17
N VAL A 9 4.66 18.34 24.94
CA VAL A 9 3.52 17.42 25.02
C VAL A 9 3.00 17.35 26.45
N ASP A 10 1.70 17.61 26.67
CA ASP A 10 1.03 17.47 27.96
C ASP A 10 -0.33 16.76 27.78
N LEU A 11 -0.37 15.50 28.13
CA LEU A 11 -1.55 14.64 28.01
C LEU A 11 -2.25 14.38 29.37
N ARG A 12 -1.84 15.04 30.45
CA ARG A 12 -2.37 14.77 31.80
C ARG A 12 -3.86 15.10 31.97
N GLY A 13 -4.37 16.01 31.15
CA GLY A 13 -5.78 16.42 31.16
C GLY A 13 -6.75 15.50 30.43
N TYR A 14 -6.25 14.42 29.80
CA TYR A 14 -7.08 13.49 29.02
C TYR A 14 -7.39 12.21 29.81
N GLU A 15 -8.57 11.63 29.56
CA GLU A 15 -8.95 10.31 30.08
C GLU A 15 -7.93 9.23 29.64
N PRO A 16 -7.72 8.15 30.43
CA PRO A 16 -6.71 7.14 30.13
C PRO A 16 -6.81 6.55 28.71
N SER A 17 -8.03 6.29 28.23
CA SER A 17 -8.29 5.78 26.88
C SER A 17 -7.91 6.81 25.78
N GLN A 18 -8.23 8.06 25.99
CA GLN A 18 -7.89 9.16 25.10
C GLN A 18 -6.37 9.39 25.06
N ARG A 19 -5.73 9.31 26.23
CA ARG A 19 -4.28 9.43 26.37
C ARG A 19 -3.56 8.34 25.55
N ALA A 20 -3.98 7.09 25.68
CA ALA A 20 -3.41 5.99 24.92
C ALA A 20 -3.51 6.18 23.40
N LEU A 21 -4.63 6.72 22.90
CA LEU A 21 -4.80 7.06 21.48
C LEU A 21 -3.87 8.19 21.04
N LEU A 22 -3.70 9.23 21.85
CA LEU A 22 -2.81 10.35 21.56
C LEU A 22 -1.34 9.97 21.63
N GLU A 23 -0.94 9.13 22.60
CA GLU A 23 0.40 8.58 22.70
C GLU A 23 0.74 7.72 21.47
N GLY A 24 -0.16 6.84 21.05
CA GLY A 24 0.00 6.06 19.83
C GLY A 24 0.10 6.93 18.57
N ALA A 25 -0.64 8.05 18.50
CA ALA A 25 -0.52 8.99 17.39
C ALA A 25 0.85 9.71 17.39
N LEU A 26 1.35 10.12 18.54
CA LEU A 26 2.65 10.78 18.69
C LEU A 26 3.81 9.83 18.34
N GLU A 27 3.79 8.60 18.84
CA GLU A 27 4.75 7.56 18.49
C GLU A 27 4.77 7.31 16.98
N ALA A 28 3.58 7.29 16.35
CA ALA A 28 3.45 7.16 14.93
C ALA A 28 4.08 8.31 14.16
N MET A 29 3.84 9.55 14.58
CA MET A 29 4.39 10.75 13.97
C MET A 29 5.92 10.76 14.04
N GLU A 30 6.49 10.31 15.15
CA GLU A 30 7.94 10.24 15.34
C GLU A 30 8.58 9.07 14.59
N GLY A 31 8.00 7.88 14.71
CA GLY A 31 8.56 6.66 14.14
C GLY A 31 8.50 6.61 12.60
N MET A 32 7.50 7.25 12.00
CA MET A 32 7.31 7.25 10.54
C MET A 32 8.07 8.35 9.81
N GLY A 33 8.69 9.30 10.52
CA GLY A 33 9.40 10.42 9.92
C GLY A 33 8.53 11.30 9.01
N TRP A 34 7.23 11.33 9.25
CA TRP A 34 6.30 12.14 8.47
C TRP A 34 6.52 13.63 8.69
N ASP A 35 6.42 14.41 7.63
CA ASP A 35 6.39 15.87 7.71
C ASP A 35 5.03 16.38 8.22
N ARG A 36 4.97 17.66 8.54
CA ARG A 36 3.76 18.32 9.07
C ARG A 36 2.58 18.23 8.11
N ASP A 37 2.83 18.42 6.83
CA ASP A 37 1.78 18.44 5.81
C ASP A 37 1.13 17.06 5.69
N ARG A 38 1.94 16.01 5.74
CA ARG A 38 1.45 14.63 5.71
C ARG A 38 0.62 14.29 6.94
N ILE A 39 1.06 14.71 8.12
CA ILE A 39 0.31 14.50 9.36
C ILE A 39 -1.03 15.25 9.30
N CYS A 40 -1.03 16.52 8.86
CA CYS A 40 -2.25 17.32 8.69
C CYS A 40 -3.24 16.68 7.70
N GLN A 41 -2.74 16.15 6.60
CA GLN A 41 -3.54 15.45 5.61
C GLN A 41 -4.21 14.18 6.17
N ILE A 42 -3.47 13.38 6.93
CA ILE A 42 -3.99 12.14 7.54
C ILE A 42 -5.00 12.46 8.62
N ALA A 43 -4.67 13.39 9.52
CA ALA A 43 -5.54 13.82 10.60
C ALA A 43 -6.72 14.66 10.10
N GLN A 44 -6.70 15.16 8.87
CA GLN A 44 -7.66 16.13 8.33
C GLN A 44 -7.81 17.36 9.26
N ARG A 45 -6.70 17.80 9.86
CA ARG A 45 -6.64 18.92 10.82
C ARG A 45 -5.45 19.82 10.52
N THR A 46 -5.54 21.09 10.89
CA THR A 46 -4.40 22.01 10.78
C THR A 46 -3.33 21.68 11.82
N TRP A 47 -2.07 21.97 11.50
CA TRP A 47 -0.96 21.77 12.44
C TRP A 47 -1.18 22.49 13.78
N GLY A 48 -1.71 23.71 13.74
CA GLY A 48 -2.03 24.47 14.96
C GLY A 48 -3.08 23.78 15.84
N THR A 49 -4.06 23.09 15.26
CA THR A 49 -5.04 22.28 16.01
C THR A 49 -4.36 21.09 16.67
N ILE A 50 -3.55 20.35 15.92
CA ILE A 50 -2.83 19.18 16.42
C ILE A 50 -1.90 19.58 17.58
N THR A 51 -1.10 20.62 17.38
CA THR A 51 -0.13 21.08 18.39
C THR A 51 -0.82 21.51 19.68
N ARG A 52 -1.90 22.28 19.59
CA ARG A 52 -2.68 22.71 20.78
C ARG A 52 -3.26 21.52 21.54
N PHE A 53 -3.76 20.53 20.81
CA PHE A 53 -4.33 19.33 21.41
C PHE A 53 -3.27 18.56 22.22
N VAL A 54 -2.13 18.25 21.63
CA VAL A 54 -1.07 17.48 22.31
C VAL A 54 -0.35 18.30 23.40
N GLN A 55 -0.54 19.60 23.44
CA GLN A 55 -0.07 20.50 24.52
C GLN A 55 -1.09 20.68 25.66
N GLY A 56 -2.15 19.86 25.68
CA GLY A 56 -3.17 19.95 26.74
C GLY A 56 -4.06 21.19 26.68
N LYS A 57 -4.17 21.85 25.52
CA LYS A 57 -5.00 23.06 25.31
C LYS A 57 -6.08 22.80 24.25
N PRO A 58 -6.99 21.82 24.48
CA PRO A 58 -8.00 21.46 23.50
C PRO A 58 -8.97 22.59 23.25
N GLN A 59 -9.35 22.83 22.00
CA GLN A 59 -10.39 23.74 21.56
C GLN A 59 -11.34 23.03 20.60
N GLY A 60 -12.65 23.23 20.79
CA GLY A 60 -13.69 22.64 19.96
C GLY A 60 -14.06 21.22 20.37
N ASP A 61 -14.56 20.43 19.42
CA ASP A 61 -14.97 19.04 19.64
C ASP A 61 -13.76 18.14 19.90
N GLN A 62 -13.54 17.87 21.18
CA GLN A 62 -12.42 17.10 21.68
C GLN A 62 -12.45 15.65 21.15
N ALA A 63 -13.64 15.03 21.15
CA ALA A 63 -13.80 13.64 20.72
C ALA A 63 -13.48 13.48 19.23
N ALA A 64 -13.95 14.41 18.40
CA ALA A 64 -13.67 14.39 16.97
C ALA A 64 -12.17 14.55 16.67
N VAL A 65 -11.46 15.46 17.37
CA VAL A 65 -10.03 15.65 17.14
C VAL A 65 -9.22 14.44 17.60
N ILE A 66 -9.58 13.83 18.73
CA ILE A 66 -8.93 12.60 19.20
C ILE A 66 -9.15 11.45 18.20
N ALA A 67 -10.37 11.27 17.67
CA ALA A 67 -10.66 10.28 16.66
C ALA A 67 -9.82 10.50 15.37
N ASP A 68 -9.66 11.76 14.96
CA ASP A 68 -8.86 12.11 13.80
C ASP A 68 -7.35 11.86 14.02
N LEU A 69 -6.84 12.16 15.23
CA LEU A 69 -5.46 11.86 15.60
C LEU A 69 -5.23 10.34 15.78
N ALA A 70 -6.23 9.60 16.29
CA ALA A 70 -6.18 8.16 16.35
C ALA A 70 -6.01 7.51 14.95
N ARG A 71 -6.55 8.15 13.89
CA ARG A 71 -6.27 7.70 12.49
C ARG A 71 -4.79 7.77 12.13
N VAL A 72 -4.06 8.74 12.66
CA VAL A 72 -2.60 8.84 12.47
C VAL A 72 -1.91 7.65 13.16
N GLY A 73 -2.25 7.37 14.41
CA GLY A 73 -1.76 6.21 15.16
C GLY A 73 -2.10 4.89 14.49
N ASN A 74 -3.34 4.74 14.02
CA ASN A 74 -3.80 3.53 13.33
C ASN A 74 -3.15 3.33 11.97
N ARG A 75 -2.78 4.40 11.26
CA ARG A 75 -2.00 4.26 10.02
C ARG A 75 -0.56 3.81 10.26
N SER A 76 0.04 4.14 11.41
CA SER A 76 1.36 3.61 11.75
C SER A 76 1.33 2.12 12.10
N ARG A 77 0.24 1.67 12.72
CA ARG A 77 0.01 0.24 13.02
C ARG A 77 -0.22 -0.61 11.76
N THR A 78 -0.39 0.01 10.59
CA THR A 78 -0.27 -0.65 9.28
C THR A 78 1.19 -0.71 8.82
N GLU A 79 2.14 -0.91 9.72
CA GLU A 79 3.50 -1.22 9.31
C GLU A 79 3.49 -2.45 8.42
N LEU A 80 4.21 -2.32 7.31
CA LEU A 80 4.40 -3.43 6.39
C LEU A 80 5.09 -4.56 7.14
N VAL A 81 4.36 -5.61 7.43
CA VAL A 81 4.96 -6.82 8.00
C VAL A 81 5.89 -7.41 6.95
N MET A 82 7.18 -7.49 7.27
CA MET A 82 8.22 -7.99 6.38
C MET A 82 8.19 -9.52 6.28
N THR A 83 7.09 -10.05 5.71
CA THR A 83 6.98 -11.47 5.40
C THR A 83 8.02 -11.89 4.35
N PRO A 84 8.38 -13.17 4.24
CA PRO A 84 9.28 -13.65 3.19
C PRO A 84 8.86 -13.21 1.78
N VAL A 85 7.56 -13.18 1.51
CA VAL A 85 6.99 -12.70 0.23
C VAL A 85 7.28 -11.22 0.01
N VAL A 86 7.08 -10.39 1.03
CA VAL A 86 7.38 -8.95 0.96
C VAL A 86 8.87 -8.71 0.80
N GLN A 87 9.73 -9.50 1.46
CA GLN A 87 11.18 -9.44 1.30
C GLN A 87 11.59 -9.74 -0.14
N ASP A 88 10.95 -10.72 -0.78
CA ASP A 88 11.17 -11.03 -2.19
C ASP A 88 10.79 -9.88 -3.11
N TYR A 89 9.64 -9.22 -2.86
CA TYR A 89 9.27 -8.04 -3.61
C TYR A 89 10.32 -6.94 -3.44
N TRP A 90 10.74 -6.67 -2.22
CA TRP A 90 11.74 -5.64 -1.93
C TRP A 90 13.10 -5.95 -2.55
N ARG A 91 13.46 -7.22 -2.71
CA ARG A 91 14.67 -7.61 -3.46
C ARG A 91 14.60 -7.13 -4.90
N VAL A 92 13.46 -7.32 -5.58
CA VAL A 92 13.24 -6.81 -6.95
C VAL A 92 13.28 -5.29 -6.98
N LEU A 93 12.54 -4.61 -6.08
CA LEU A 93 12.49 -3.15 -6.02
C LEU A 93 13.88 -2.53 -5.79
N LYS A 94 14.65 -3.09 -4.86
CA LYS A 94 16.03 -2.66 -4.59
C LYS A 94 16.97 -2.88 -5.77
N ALA A 95 16.86 -4.03 -6.45
CA ALA A 95 17.69 -4.36 -7.60
C ALA A 95 17.45 -3.38 -8.75
N VAL A 96 16.18 -3.11 -9.09
CA VAL A 96 15.81 -2.14 -10.14
C VAL A 96 16.20 -0.70 -9.75
N ARG A 97 16.00 -0.31 -8.49
CA ARG A 97 16.43 1.02 -8.02
C ARG A 97 17.94 1.23 -8.15
N LYS A 98 18.74 0.19 -7.87
CA LYS A 98 20.20 0.26 -7.91
C LYS A 98 20.75 0.19 -9.33
N GLY A 99 20.18 -0.70 -10.17
CA GLY A 99 20.72 -1.02 -11.48
C GLY A 99 19.98 -0.37 -12.65
N GLY A 100 18.83 0.27 -12.40
CA GLY A 100 17.92 0.66 -13.49
C GLY A 100 17.24 -0.54 -14.13
N GLY A 101 16.72 -0.35 -15.34
CA GLY A 101 16.07 -1.42 -16.11
C GLY A 101 14.68 -1.79 -15.60
N MET A 102 14.21 -2.97 -15.99
CA MET A 102 12.84 -3.40 -15.69
C MET A 102 12.79 -4.60 -14.73
N GLY A 103 11.79 -4.58 -13.84
CA GLY A 103 11.47 -5.67 -12.95
C GLY A 103 9.98 -6.01 -12.94
N ALA A 104 9.61 -7.18 -12.41
CA ALA A 104 8.23 -7.59 -12.24
C ALA A 104 7.99 -8.22 -10.87
N VAL A 105 6.86 -7.85 -10.27
CA VAL A 105 6.30 -8.44 -9.05
C VAL A 105 4.95 -9.03 -9.42
N VAL A 106 4.87 -10.35 -9.46
CA VAL A 106 3.68 -11.08 -9.91
C VAL A 106 3.15 -11.92 -8.77
N ALA A 107 1.93 -11.61 -8.32
CA ALA A 107 1.24 -12.39 -7.29
C ALA A 107 -0.26 -12.15 -7.33
N ARG A 108 -1.04 -13.05 -6.71
CA ARG A 108 -2.50 -12.92 -6.56
C ARG A 108 -2.86 -11.65 -5.77
N ASN A 109 -4.13 -11.26 -5.86
CA ASN A 109 -4.66 -10.16 -5.05
C ASN A 109 -4.53 -10.50 -3.55
N GLY A 110 -4.38 -9.45 -2.74
CA GLY A 110 -4.23 -9.62 -1.29
C GLY A 110 -2.84 -10.04 -0.81
N ARG A 111 -1.87 -10.31 -1.70
CA ARG A 111 -0.49 -10.70 -1.35
C ARG A 111 0.43 -9.54 -0.98
N GLY A 112 -0.11 -8.37 -0.68
CA GLY A 112 0.67 -7.24 -0.16
C GLY A 112 1.50 -6.48 -1.20
N LYS A 113 1.34 -6.70 -2.51
CA LYS A 113 2.10 -6.00 -3.57
C LYS A 113 2.03 -4.48 -3.42
N THR A 114 0.82 -3.93 -3.38
CA THR A 114 0.57 -2.50 -3.25
C THR A 114 1.18 -1.94 -1.96
N MET A 115 0.98 -2.62 -0.83
CA MET A 115 1.56 -2.19 0.46
C MET A 115 3.08 -2.22 0.44
N ALA A 116 3.68 -3.24 -0.17
CA ALA A 116 5.13 -3.35 -0.31
C ALA A 116 5.71 -2.22 -1.16
N MET A 117 5.04 -1.86 -2.27
CA MET A 117 5.43 -0.75 -3.14
C MET A 117 5.26 0.61 -2.45
N ASP A 118 4.15 0.82 -1.75
CA ASP A 118 3.91 2.05 -0.98
C ASP A 118 4.94 2.26 0.12
N ALA A 119 5.21 1.22 0.89
CA ALA A 119 6.20 1.30 1.96
C ALA A 119 7.60 1.54 1.40
N PHE A 120 7.97 0.86 0.29
CA PHE A 120 9.24 1.06 -0.38
C PHE A 120 9.38 2.47 -0.95
N SER A 121 8.33 3.00 -1.60
CA SER A 121 8.31 4.37 -2.12
C SER A 121 8.51 5.40 -1.01
N ARG A 122 7.76 5.26 0.10
CA ARG A 122 7.91 6.15 1.27
C ARG A 122 9.32 6.12 1.85
N GLN A 123 9.89 4.93 2.03
CA GLN A 123 11.24 4.78 2.59
C GLN A 123 12.33 5.28 1.64
N SER A 124 12.08 5.22 0.34
CA SER A 124 13.07 5.56 -0.70
C SER A 124 13.09 7.04 -1.08
N GLY A 125 12.12 7.82 -0.62
CA GLY A 125 11.99 9.25 -0.92
C GLY A 125 11.54 9.56 -2.33
N ASP A 126 11.68 10.82 -2.73
CA ASP A 126 11.08 11.39 -3.95
C ASP A 126 11.52 10.78 -5.28
N LEU A 127 12.60 10.05 -5.29
CA LEU A 127 13.10 9.39 -6.51
C LEU A 127 12.39 8.07 -6.83
N VAL A 128 11.55 7.55 -5.91
CA VAL A 128 10.77 6.34 -6.13
C VAL A 128 9.28 6.68 -6.05
N ARG A 129 8.57 6.48 -7.13
CA ARG A 129 7.15 6.84 -7.23
C ARG A 129 6.30 5.62 -7.53
N ARG A 130 5.26 5.39 -6.72
CA ARG A 130 4.22 4.42 -7.05
C ARG A 130 3.16 5.08 -7.91
N ILE A 131 2.90 4.48 -9.05
CA ILE A 131 1.91 4.90 -10.04
C ILE A 131 0.85 3.82 -10.14
N GLN A 132 -0.39 4.13 -9.85
CA GLN A 132 -1.51 3.21 -10.00
C GLN A 132 -2.14 3.36 -11.39
N VAL A 133 -2.17 2.26 -12.13
CA VAL A 133 -2.76 2.23 -13.47
C VAL A 133 -4.28 2.11 -13.38
N PRO A 134 -5.07 3.00 -14.00
CA PRO A 134 -6.52 2.88 -14.05
C PRO A 134 -6.96 1.65 -14.86
N SER A 135 -8.13 1.08 -14.55
CA SER A 135 -8.66 -0.12 -15.23
C SER A 135 -8.92 0.05 -16.74
N ARG A 136 -9.12 1.29 -17.19
CA ARG A 136 -9.24 1.66 -18.61
C ARG A 136 -8.18 2.70 -18.94
N CYS A 137 -6.94 2.26 -19.08
CA CYS A 137 -5.80 3.16 -19.28
C CYS A 137 -5.46 3.25 -20.76
N THR A 138 -5.57 4.45 -21.33
CA THR A 138 -4.97 4.79 -22.63
C THR A 138 -3.51 5.21 -22.43
N TRP A 139 -2.76 5.32 -23.53
CA TRP A 139 -1.40 5.88 -23.49
C TRP A 139 -1.35 7.28 -22.85
N TRP A 140 -2.33 8.13 -23.18
CA TRP A 140 -2.43 9.48 -22.63
C TRP A 140 -2.79 9.49 -21.15
N ASP A 141 -3.62 8.55 -20.70
CA ASP A 141 -3.93 8.40 -19.28
C ASP A 141 -2.71 7.95 -18.51
N LEU A 142 -1.91 7.02 -19.07
CA LEU A 142 -0.67 6.58 -18.44
C LEU A 142 0.33 7.73 -18.31
N VAL A 143 0.54 8.53 -19.38
CA VAL A 143 1.38 9.73 -19.31
C VAL A 143 0.91 10.67 -18.21
N ARG A 144 -0.40 10.90 -18.12
CA ARG A 144 -0.99 11.78 -17.12
C ARG A 144 -0.74 11.26 -15.69
N VAL A 145 -1.07 9.99 -15.41
CA VAL A 145 -0.92 9.45 -14.05
C VAL A 145 0.55 9.35 -13.63
N ILE A 146 1.48 9.16 -14.56
CA ILE A 146 2.92 9.22 -14.26
C ILE A 146 3.31 10.65 -13.87
N LEU A 147 2.93 11.66 -14.65
CA LEU A 147 3.22 13.06 -14.35
C LEU A 147 2.63 13.49 -13.01
N ASP A 148 1.34 13.18 -12.77
CA ASP A 148 0.66 13.49 -11.52
C ASP A 148 1.39 12.79 -10.32
N GLY A 149 1.79 11.54 -10.49
CA GLY A 149 2.57 10.80 -9.50
C GLY A 149 3.98 11.37 -9.27
N MET A 150 4.54 12.07 -10.25
CA MET A 150 5.80 12.82 -10.15
C MET A 150 5.62 14.22 -9.54
N GLY A 151 4.38 14.61 -9.21
CA GLY A 151 4.07 15.92 -8.65
C GLY A 151 3.94 17.04 -9.69
N VAL A 152 3.77 16.69 -10.97
CA VAL A 152 3.56 17.66 -12.05
C VAL A 152 2.05 17.80 -12.32
N GLU A 153 1.50 19.01 -12.22
CA GLU A 153 0.10 19.29 -12.57
C GLU A 153 -0.14 19.11 -14.07
N SER A 154 -0.49 17.88 -14.45
CA SER A 154 -0.67 17.55 -15.86
C SER A 154 -2.00 18.03 -16.46
N GLY A 155 -2.97 18.41 -15.60
CA GLY A 155 -4.31 18.82 -16.02
C GLY A 155 -4.35 20.04 -16.96
N THR A 156 -3.42 20.97 -16.79
CA THR A 156 -3.31 22.22 -17.58
C THR A 156 -2.54 22.04 -18.90
N LEU A 157 -1.82 20.93 -19.06
CA LEU A 157 -0.97 20.66 -20.20
C LEU A 157 -1.75 20.04 -21.37
N ARG A 158 -1.45 20.46 -22.61
CA ARG A 158 -1.93 19.79 -23.83
C ARG A 158 -1.27 18.41 -23.99
N GLN A 159 -1.89 17.51 -24.74
CA GLN A 159 -1.38 16.14 -24.91
C GLN A 159 0.08 16.08 -25.39
N GLY A 160 0.44 16.85 -26.40
CA GLY A 160 1.82 16.89 -26.92
C GLY A 160 2.83 17.45 -25.92
N GLU A 161 2.41 18.42 -25.11
CA GLU A 161 3.23 19.00 -24.04
C GLU A 161 3.49 17.98 -22.93
N ARG A 162 2.46 17.20 -22.54
CA ARG A 162 2.61 16.14 -21.53
C ARG A 162 3.69 15.13 -21.86
N ALA A 163 3.74 14.67 -23.13
CA ALA A 163 4.76 13.73 -23.57
C ALA A 163 6.17 14.33 -23.44
N ARG A 164 6.35 15.60 -23.83
CA ARG A 164 7.61 16.31 -23.71
C ARG A 164 8.00 16.53 -22.24
N VAL A 165 7.06 16.97 -21.40
CA VAL A 165 7.28 17.18 -19.97
C VAL A 165 7.64 15.87 -19.29
N LEU A 166 6.98 14.75 -19.64
CA LEU A 166 7.33 13.44 -19.12
C LEU A 166 8.79 13.06 -19.38
N GLN A 167 9.25 13.25 -20.62
CA GLN A 167 10.66 12.97 -20.99
C GLN A 167 11.65 13.87 -20.25
N GLN A 168 11.26 15.09 -19.89
CA GLN A 168 12.10 16.02 -19.13
C GLN A 168 12.08 15.75 -17.63
N THR A 169 10.96 15.21 -17.11
CA THR A 169 10.76 14.97 -15.68
C THR A 169 11.39 13.64 -15.24
N VAL A 170 11.20 12.59 -16.03
CA VAL A 170 11.74 11.27 -15.71
C VAL A 170 13.23 11.23 -16.06
N THR A 171 14.05 10.86 -15.09
CA THR A 171 15.53 10.81 -15.20
C THR A 171 16.04 9.43 -14.79
N PRO A 172 17.31 9.09 -15.06
CA PRO A 172 17.91 7.81 -14.64
C PRO A 172 17.89 7.57 -13.12
N ARG A 173 17.70 8.63 -12.33
CA ARG A 173 17.62 8.52 -10.87
C ARG A 173 16.27 8.06 -10.35
N HIS A 174 15.23 8.14 -11.19
CA HIS A 174 13.89 7.76 -10.81
C HIS A 174 13.65 6.25 -10.93
N THR A 175 12.76 5.75 -10.08
CA THR A 175 12.22 4.40 -10.17
C THR A 175 10.70 4.48 -10.10
N LEU A 176 10.03 4.02 -11.15
CA LEU A 176 8.58 3.99 -11.27
C LEU A 176 8.06 2.61 -10.87
N LEU A 177 7.24 2.56 -9.84
CA LEU A 177 6.57 1.35 -9.38
C LEU A 177 5.14 1.35 -9.94
N ILE A 178 4.93 0.61 -11.02
CA ILE A 178 3.68 0.59 -11.78
C ILE A 178 2.76 -0.46 -11.17
N ASP A 179 1.84 -0.02 -10.32
CA ASP A 179 0.86 -0.90 -9.70
C ASP A 179 -0.33 -1.14 -10.63
N GLU A 180 -0.91 -2.34 -10.57
CA GLU A 180 -1.97 -2.80 -11.48
C GLU A 180 -1.57 -2.73 -12.98
N ALA A 181 -0.27 -2.94 -13.29
CA ALA A 181 0.25 -2.90 -14.66
C ALA A 181 -0.44 -3.91 -15.61
N GLY A 182 -1.10 -4.92 -15.06
CA GLY A 182 -1.90 -5.87 -15.82
C GLY A 182 -3.05 -5.25 -16.63
N TYR A 183 -3.55 -4.08 -16.25
CA TYR A 183 -4.53 -3.35 -17.07
C TYR A 183 -3.96 -2.86 -18.41
N LEU A 184 -2.64 -2.67 -18.49
CA LEU A 184 -1.96 -2.35 -19.75
C LEU A 184 -1.91 -3.57 -20.69
N VAL A 185 -1.86 -4.78 -20.12
CA VAL A 185 -1.85 -6.04 -20.88
C VAL A 185 -3.24 -6.34 -21.47
N GLN A 186 -4.31 -6.06 -20.71
CA GLN A 186 -5.70 -6.37 -21.10
C GLN A 186 -6.33 -5.36 -22.06
N SER A 187 -5.70 -4.21 -22.29
CA SER A 187 -6.26 -3.20 -23.20
C SER A 187 -6.11 -3.64 -24.66
N ASN A 188 -7.13 -3.37 -25.49
CA ASN A 188 -7.04 -3.62 -26.95
C ASN A 188 -5.97 -2.77 -27.66
N ARG A 189 -5.32 -1.84 -26.94
CA ARG A 189 -4.20 -1.01 -27.37
C ARG A 189 -2.93 -1.38 -26.57
N LYS A 190 -2.70 -2.67 -26.33
CA LYS A 190 -1.66 -3.23 -25.46
C LYS A 190 -0.27 -2.64 -25.67
N ALA A 191 0.13 -2.50 -26.92
CA ALA A 191 1.49 -2.09 -27.26
C ALA A 191 1.89 -0.70 -26.75
N SER A 192 0.95 0.25 -26.67
CA SER A 192 1.34 1.63 -26.45
C SER A 192 1.72 1.98 -25.00
N GLY A 193 1.04 1.41 -24.00
CA GLY A 193 1.33 1.68 -22.59
C GLY A 193 2.59 0.97 -22.08
N LEU A 194 2.73 -0.31 -22.37
CA LEU A 194 3.93 -1.09 -22.02
C LEU A 194 5.16 -0.58 -22.75
N ARG A 195 5.00 -0.17 -24.02
CA ARG A 195 6.07 0.44 -24.81
C ARG A 195 6.53 1.78 -24.23
N LEU A 196 5.61 2.62 -23.77
CA LEU A 196 6.00 3.85 -23.06
C LEU A 196 6.90 3.54 -21.86
N LEU A 197 6.53 2.55 -21.05
CA LEU A 197 7.32 2.17 -19.88
C LEU A 197 8.69 1.59 -20.28
N GLN A 198 8.74 0.82 -21.35
CA GLN A 198 9.98 0.34 -21.93
C GLN A 198 10.85 1.50 -22.44
N ASP A 199 10.27 2.45 -23.19
CA ASP A 199 10.99 3.61 -23.71
C ASP A 199 11.55 4.48 -22.57
N LEU A 200 10.80 4.65 -21.46
CA LEU A 200 11.30 5.35 -20.27
C LEU A 200 12.46 4.60 -19.62
N SER A 201 12.43 3.26 -19.60
CA SER A 201 13.54 2.47 -19.08
C SER A 201 14.75 2.48 -19.99
N ASP A 202 14.57 2.27 -21.30
CA ASP A 202 15.67 2.15 -22.25
C ASP A 202 16.30 3.51 -22.59
N ASN A 203 15.48 4.53 -22.85
CA ASN A 203 15.95 5.83 -23.34
C ASN A 203 16.25 6.83 -22.23
N GLN A 204 15.46 6.78 -21.13
CA GLN A 204 15.67 7.66 -19.97
C GLN A 204 16.49 6.99 -18.86
N GLY A 205 16.75 5.69 -18.97
CA GLY A 205 17.52 4.93 -17.97
C GLY A 205 16.82 4.79 -16.61
N CYS A 206 15.53 5.12 -16.50
CA CYS A 206 14.83 5.01 -15.23
C CYS A 206 14.51 3.55 -14.90
N GLY A 207 14.47 3.22 -13.61
CA GLY A 207 13.99 1.92 -13.16
C GLY A 207 12.46 1.82 -13.31
N VAL A 208 11.97 0.67 -13.79
CA VAL A 208 10.52 0.40 -13.90
C VAL A 208 10.20 -0.94 -13.28
N VAL A 209 9.28 -1.00 -12.32
CA VAL A 209 8.78 -2.27 -11.76
C VAL A 209 7.31 -2.41 -12.04
N LEU A 210 6.93 -3.52 -12.68
CA LEU A 210 5.55 -3.86 -13.01
C LEU A 210 4.95 -4.75 -11.93
N SER A 211 3.79 -4.36 -11.37
CA SER A 211 3.00 -5.20 -10.48
C SER A 211 1.76 -5.70 -11.19
N MET A 212 1.54 -7.01 -11.18
CA MET A 212 0.38 -7.61 -11.83
C MET A 212 -0.03 -8.96 -11.22
N ARG A 213 -1.15 -9.50 -11.67
CA ARG A 213 -1.65 -10.82 -11.30
C ARG A 213 -1.02 -11.92 -12.14
N PRO A 214 -0.95 -13.18 -11.64
CA PRO A 214 -0.41 -14.31 -12.41
C PRO A 214 -1.08 -14.52 -13.77
N THR A 215 -2.40 -14.39 -13.83
CA THR A 215 -3.16 -14.52 -15.10
C THR A 215 -2.73 -13.47 -16.13
N GLN A 216 -2.53 -12.24 -15.71
CA GLN A 216 -2.09 -11.13 -16.56
C GLN A 216 -0.63 -11.31 -17.00
N TRP A 217 0.21 -11.83 -16.10
CA TRP A 217 1.59 -12.21 -16.45
C TRP A 217 1.64 -13.33 -17.48
N LEU A 218 0.85 -14.39 -17.28
CA LEU A 218 0.74 -15.48 -18.24
C LEU A 218 0.21 -15.00 -19.59
N GLU A 219 -0.78 -14.10 -19.60
CA GLU A 219 -1.28 -13.47 -20.83
C GLU A 219 -0.20 -12.67 -21.56
N LEU A 220 0.69 -11.99 -20.82
CA LEU A 220 1.84 -11.29 -21.39
C LEU A 220 2.88 -12.27 -21.94
N VAL A 221 3.20 -13.34 -21.21
CA VAL A 221 4.20 -14.35 -21.59
C VAL A 221 3.71 -15.25 -22.74
N GLN A 222 2.43 -15.63 -22.71
CA GLN A 222 1.81 -16.52 -23.70
C GLN A 222 1.14 -15.72 -24.83
N GLY A 223 1.16 -14.40 -24.75
CA GLY A 223 0.49 -13.52 -25.67
C GLY A 223 0.83 -13.86 -27.11
N ARG A 224 -0.19 -14.21 -27.87
CA ARG A 224 -0.07 -14.66 -29.24
C ARG A 224 0.61 -13.59 -30.08
N SER A 225 1.91 -13.79 -30.30
CA SER A 225 2.69 -13.28 -31.42
C SER A 225 2.84 -11.76 -31.63
N ASN A 226 3.00 -10.96 -30.58
CA ASN A 226 3.54 -9.63 -30.81
C ASN A 226 5.01 -9.58 -30.40
N ARG A 227 5.91 -9.31 -31.37
CA ARG A 227 7.35 -9.06 -31.13
C ARG A 227 7.62 -8.06 -30.01
N GLU A 228 6.67 -7.17 -29.75
CA GLU A 228 6.76 -6.15 -28.72
C GLU A 228 6.70 -6.73 -27.30
N ASP A 229 5.84 -7.74 -27.07
CA ASP A 229 5.74 -8.42 -25.78
C ASP A 229 6.99 -9.24 -25.46
N GLU A 230 7.59 -9.89 -26.49
CA GLU A 230 8.87 -10.60 -26.34
C GLU A 230 10.02 -9.66 -25.99
N GLN A 231 10.06 -8.48 -26.62
CA GLN A 231 11.07 -7.46 -26.32
C GLN A 231 10.93 -6.94 -24.88
N LEU A 232 9.72 -6.68 -24.42
CA LEU A 232 9.46 -6.28 -23.04
C LEU A 232 9.92 -7.35 -22.05
N LEU A 233 9.54 -8.61 -22.28
CA LEU A 233 9.90 -9.73 -21.42
C LEU A 233 11.42 -9.94 -21.34
N GLY A 234 12.13 -9.73 -22.44
CA GLY A 234 13.59 -9.76 -22.49
C GLY A 234 14.26 -8.69 -21.60
N ARG A 235 13.57 -7.56 -21.36
CA ARG A 235 14.06 -6.48 -20.51
C ARG A 235 13.72 -6.64 -19.02
N VAL A 236 12.75 -7.47 -18.68
CA VAL A 236 12.40 -7.76 -17.30
C VAL A 236 13.42 -8.74 -16.72
N VAL A 237 14.50 -8.20 -16.20
CA VAL A 237 15.63 -8.98 -15.65
C VAL A 237 15.36 -9.44 -14.22
N HIS A 238 14.75 -8.59 -13.39
CA HIS A 238 14.48 -8.88 -11.99
C HIS A 238 13.02 -9.32 -11.82
N ARG A 239 12.79 -10.51 -11.27
CA ARG A 239 11.44 -11.08 -11.14
C ARG A 239 11.21 -11.67 -9.76
N SER A 240 10.02 -11.40 -9.20
CA SER A 240 9.42 -12.17 -8.12
C SER A 240 8.05 -12.65 -8.61
N ILE A 241 7.96 -13.92 -8.94
CA ILE A 241 6.77 -14.52 -9.54
C ILE A 241 6.24 -15.57 -8.58
N LEU A 242 5.13 -15.26 -7.92
CA LEU A 242 4.41 -16.17 -7.05
C LEU A 242 3.20 -16.70 -7.83
N VAL A 243 3.44 -17.69 -8.65
CA VAL A 243 2.39 -18.52 -9.25
C VAL A 243 2.23 -19.72 -8.34
N ALA A 244 1.11 -19.82 -7.63
CA ALA A 244 0.80 -21.05 -6.91
C ALA A 244 0.52 -22.13 -7.95
N GLU A 245 1.43 -23.10 -8.08
CA GLU A 245 1.22 -24.27 -8.93
C GLU A 245 0.14 -25.19 -8.36
N ASP A 246 -0.13 -25.12 -7.04
CA ASP A 246 -1.18 -25.89 -6.37
C ASP A 246 -2.27 -24.98 -5.81
N ASP A 247 -3.43 -25.04 -6.42
CA ASP A 247 -4.66 -24.29 -6.08
C ASP A 247 -5.30 -24.68 -4.74
N LYS A 248 -4.69 -25.59 -4.00
CA LYS A 248 -5.23 -26.16 -2.74
C LYS A 248 -4.63 -25.61 -1.46
N SER A 249 -3.52 -24.90 -1.51
CA SER A 249 -3.03 -24.18 -0.35
C SER A 249 -3.52 -22.74 -0.42
N ASP A 250 -4.07 -22.23 0.66
CA ASP A 250 -4.46 -20.84 0.91
C ASP A 250 -3.32 -19.82 0.63
N GLY A 251 -2.21 -20.32 0.14
CA GLY A 251 -1.09 -19.55 -0.37
C GLY A 251 -0.33 -18.77 0.70
N TYR A 252 -0.71 -18.84 1.99
CA TYR A 252 0.00 -18.22 3.11
C TYR A 252 0.61 -19.32 3.99
N LYS A 253 1.92 -19.20 4.26
CA LYS A 253 2.56 -20.07 5.23
C LYS A 253 2.11 -19.69 6.65
N ARG A 254 2.10 -20.66 7.54
CA ARG A 254 1.70 -20.45 8.94
C ARG A 254 2.48 -19.31 9.60
N GLU A 255 3.79 -19.27 9.38
CA GLU A 255 4.66 -18.23 9.93
C GLU A 255 4.31 -16.83 9.40
N GLU A 256 3.92 -16.72 8.11
CA GLU A 256 3.48 -15.44 7.53
C GLU A 256 2.20 -14.95 8.21
N VAL A 257 1.24 -15.85 8.42
CA VAL A 257 -0.02 -15.54 9.10
C VAL A 257 0.23 -15.09 10.55
N GLU A 258 1.08 -15.80 11.28
CA GLU A 258 1.47 -15.45 12.64
C GLU A 258 2.16 -14.07 12.69
N MET A 259 3.05 -13.77 11.75
CA MET A 259 3.69 -12.45 11.63
C MET A 259 2.68 -11.34 11.36
N ILE A 260 1.70 -11.59 10.48
CA ILE A 260 0.66 -10.60 10.11
C ILE A 260 -0.28 -10.32 11.29
N MET A 261 -0.61 -11.34 12.07
CA MET A 261 -1.54 -11.23 13.19
C MET A 261 -0.90 -10.72 14.48
N ALA A 262 0.41 -10.91 14.65
CA ALA A 262 1.14 -10.54 15.88
C ALA A 262 0.89 -9.08 16.35
N PRO A 263 0.82 -8.06 15.48
CA PRO A 263 0.53 -6.68 15.90
C PRO A 263 -0.86 -6.49 16.52
N PHE A 264 -1.79 -7.41 16.28
CA PHE A 264 -3.19 -7.27 16.73
C PHE A 264 -3.50 -8.09 17.98
N CYS A 265 -2.91 -9.27 18.12
CA CYS A 265 -3.29 -10.20 19.19
C CYS A 265 -2.12 -10.88 19.90
N GLY A 266 -0.87 -10.59 19.54
CA GLY A 266 0.27 -11.38 20.04
C GLY A 266 0.15 -12.85 19.62
N ASP A 267 0.14 -13.77 20.59
CA ASP A 267 -0.01 -15.19 20.32
C ASP A 267 -1.47 -15.58 20.06
N MET A 268 -1.71 -16.23 18.93
CA MET A 268 -3.04 -16.72 18.57
C MET A 268 -3.35 -18.04 19.27
N ASP A 269 -4.55 -18.16 19.83
CA ASP A 269 -5.10 -19.43 20.26
C ASP A 269 -5.48 -20.35 19.08
N LYS A 270 -5.83 -21.60 19.38
CA LYS A 270 -6.19 -22.61 18.36
C LYS A 270 -7.44 -22.22 17.56
N GLY A 271 -8.41 -21.58 18.21
CA GLY A 271 -9.67 -21.15 17.58
C GLY A 271 -9.44 -20.02 16.60
N THR A 272 -8.71 -18.98 17.03
CA THR A 272 -8.32 -17.85 16.20
C THR A 272 -7.51 -18.30 14.99
N ARG A 273 -6.53 -19.22 15.17
CA ARG A 273 -5.75 -19.76 14.03
C ARG A 273 -6.64 -20.48 13.01
N LYS A 274 -7.63 -21.24 13.46
CA LYS A 274 -8.57 -21.92 12.55
C LYS A 274 -9.38 -20.89 11.76
N LEU A 275 -9.96 -19.91 12.43
CA LEU A 275 -10.78 -18.87 11.81
C LEU A 275 -9.98 -18.03 10.79
N VAL A 276 -8.75 -17.68 11.13
CA VAL A 276 -7.83 -16.97 10.22
C VAL A 276 -7.54 -17.79 8.96
N ARG A 277 -7.29 -19.08 9.10
CA ARG A 277 -7.05 -19.98 7.97
C ARG A 277 -8.28 -20.08 7.07
N ASP A 278 -9.45 -20.23 7.67
CA ASP A 278 -10.71 -20.33 6.94
C ASP A 278 -10.98 -19.03 6.16
N LEU A 279 -10.68 -17.84 6.74
CA LEU A 279 -10.80 -16.56 6.07
C LEU A 279 -9.85 -16.39 4.88
N LEU A 280 -8.61 -16.86 5.02
CA LEU A 280 -7.61 -16.77 3.97
C LEU A 280 -7.86 -17.76 2.82
N ALA A 281 -8.50 -18.89 3.10
CA ALA A 281 -8.91 -19.88 2.11
C ALA A 281 -10.07 -19.40 1.21
N HIS A 282 -10.92 -18.50 1.72
CA HIS A 282 -11.96 -17.88 0.92
C HIS A 282 -11.39 -16.77 0.04
N GLU A 283 -11.61 -16.83 -1.27
CA GLU A 283 -11.11 -15.84 -2.25
C GLU A 283 -11.64 -14.41 -2.00
N ILE A 284 -12.75 -14.28 -1.28
CA ILE A 284 -13.41 -12.99 -1.02
C ILE A 284 -12.70 -12.26 0.12
N GLY A 285 -11.90 -11.27 -0.24
CA GLY A 285 -11.24 -10.35 0.68
C GLY A 285 -9.84 -10.78 1.15
N GLY A 286 -9.55 -12.07 1.30
CA GLY A 286 -8.23 -12.59 1.64
C GLY A 286 -7.54 -11.84 2.79
N LEU A 287 -6.27 -11.52 2.63
CA LEU A 287 -5.46 -10.80 3.64
C LEU A 287 -6.02 -9.43 4.02
N ARG A 288 -6.64 -8.70 3.07
CA ARG A 288 -7.20 -7.37 3.35
C ARG A 288 -8.36 -7.45 4.34
N ALA A 289 -9.28 -8.40 4.14
CA ALA A 289 -10.38 -8.65 5.05
C ALA A 289 -9.88 -9.11 6.42
N LEU A 290 -8.91 -10.02 6.45
CA LEU A 290 -8.28 -10.49 7.69
C LEU A 290 -7.70 -9.33 8.51
N VAL A 291 -6.90 -8.48 7.89
CA VAL A 291 -6.27 -7.33 8.56
C VAL A 291 -7.32 -6.32 9.04
N HIS A 292 -8.38 -6.09 8.26
CA HIS A 292 -9.49 -5.23 8.66
C HIS A 292 -10.20 -5.79 9.90
N ASP A 293 -10.64 -7.05 9.85
CA ASP A 293 -11.34 -7.71 10.96
C ASP A 293 -10.46 -7.78 12.22
N ALA A 294 -9.15 -8.08 12.06
CA ALA A 294 -8.22 -8.12 13.17
C ALA A 294 -8.04 -6.74 13.82
N ARG A 295 -7.99 -5.67 13.04
CA ARG A 295 -7.91 -4.30 13.55
C ARG A 295 -9.17 -3.93 14.34
N THR A 296 -10.35 -4.13 13.74
CA THR A 296 -11.64 -3.87 14.37
C THR A 296 -11.76 -4.63 15.69
N ALA A 297 -11.35 -5.90 15.71
CA ALA A 297 -11.35 -6.72 16.91
C ALA A 297 -10.38 -6.20 17.97
N ALA A 298 -9.18 -5.78 17.59
CA ALA A 298 -8.20 -5.24 18.53
C ALA A 298 -8.67 -3.92 19.15
N GLU A 299 -9.28 -3.05 18.35
CA GLU A 299 -9.86 -1.78 18.83
C GLU A 299 -11.04 -2.04 19.79
N PHE A 300 -11.94 -2.96 19.43
CA PHE A 300 -13.07 -3.34 20.28
C PHE A 300 -12.60 -4.00 21.59
N ALA A 301 -11.68 -4.94 21.52
CA ALA A 301 -11.10 -5.60 22.69
C ALA A 301 -10.44 -4.60 23.65
N ALA A 302 -9.68 -3.65 23.12
CA ALA A 302 -9.04 -2.59 23.91
C ALA A 302 -10.05 -1.65 24.60
N GLY A 303 -11.18 -1.36 23.94
CA GLY A 303 -12.22 -0.49 24.49
C GLY A 303 -13.16 -1.16 25.50
N THR A 304 -13.37 -2.48 25.39
CA THR A 304 -14.38 -3.21 26.18
C THR A 304 -13.81 -4.20 27.17
N GLY A 305 -12.53 -4.55 27.07
CA GLY A 305 -11.89 -5.60 27.87
C GLY A 305 -12.28 -7.03 27.46
N VAL A 306 -13.02 -7.20 26.36
CA VAL A 306 -13.35 -8.51 25.80
C VAL A 306 -12.09 -9.15 25.21
N PRO A 307 -11.88 -10.48 25.39
CA PRO A 307 -10.72 -11.15 24.78
C PRO A 307 -10.69 -10.97 23.24
N PHE A 308 -9.51 -10.74 22.68
CA PHE A 308 -9.34 -10.53 21.23
C PHE A 308 -10.00 -11.65 20.39
N ALA A 309 -9.83 -12.92 20.79
CA ALA A 309 -10.41 -14.07 20.08
C ALA A 309 -11.94 -13.96 19.92
N GLN A 310 -12.64 -13.53 20.98
CA GLN A 310 -14.09 -13.31 20.94
C GLN A 310 -14.44 -12.12 20.05
N ALA A 311 -13.78 -10.99 20.23
CA ALA A 311 -13.97 -9.78 19.41
C ALA A 311 -13.72 -10.06 17.92
N PHE A 312 -12.71 -10.86 17.60
CA PHE A 312 -12.38 -11.24 16.23
C PHE A 312 -13.44 -12.16 15.61
N ALA A 313 -13.94 -13.15 16.35
CA ALA A 313 -15.03 -14.01 15.88
C ALA A 313 -16.32 -13.20 15.61
N GLU A 314 -16.61 -12.22 16.45
CA GLU A 314 -17.76 -11.32 16.25
C GLU A 314 -17.57 -10.42 15.01
N ALA A 315 -16.40 -9.80 14.82
CA ALA A 315 -16.11 -8.98 13.65
C ALA A 315 -16.27 -9.76 12.35
N VAL A 316 -15.72 -10.96 12.27
CA VAL A 316 -15.89 -11.88 11.12
C VAL A 316 -17.34 -12.24 10.89
N THR A 317 -18.09 -12.52 11.95
CA THR A 317 -19.51 -12.89 11.87
C THR A 317 -20.35 -11.74 11.35
N LEU A 318 -20.12 -10.51 11.85
CA LEU A 318 -20.83 -9.31 11.42
C LEU A 318 -20.55 -9.02 9.95
N ARG A 319 -19.31 -9.10 9.50
CA ARG A 319 -18.95 -8.93 8.09
C ARG A 319 -19.67 -9.94 7.20
N ASN A 320 -19.72 -11.21 7.59
CA ASN A 320 -20.36 -12.27 6.81
C ASN A 320 -21.89 -12.12 6.77
N LYS A 321 -22.53 -11.63 7.84
CA LYS A 321 -23.98 -11.37 7.90
C LYS A 321 -24.40 -10.13 7.11
N SER A 322 -23.59 -9.10 7.08
CA SER A 322 -23.91 -7.85 6.40
C SER A 322 -23.92 -7.98 4.88
N GLY A 323 -23.41 -9.07 4.33
CA GLY A 323 -23.31 -9.25 2.86
C GLY A 323 -22.49 -8.16 2.18
N HIS A 324 -21.95 -7.22 2.95
CA HIS A 324 -21.09 -6.17 2.46
C HIS A 324 -19.73 -6.76 2.11
N VAL A 325 -19.61 -7.15 0.86
CA VAL A 325 -18.37 -6.87 0.15
C VAL A 325 -18.19 -5.36 0.31
N LEU A 326 -17.33 -4.95 1.25
CA LEU A 326 -16.95 -3.54 1.40
C LEU A 326 -16.57 -3.07 0.01
N ALA A 327 -17.36 -2.16 -0.54
CA ALA A 327 -17.05 -1.52 -1.79
C ALA A 327 -15.65 -0.90 -1.62
N LEU A 328 -14.79 -1.12 -2.60
CA LEU A 328 -13.38 -0.72 -2.60
C LEU A 328 -13.17 0.81 -2.62
N GLU A 329 -14.20 1.60 -2.31
CA GLU A 329 -14.22 3.06 -2.43
C GLU A 329 -13.76 3.81 -1.17
N ASP A 330 -13.57 3.11 -0.04
CA ASP A 330 -13.21 3.75 1.24
C ASP A 330 -11.74 3.56 1.66
N PHE A 331 -10.83 3.28 0.68
CA PHE A 331 -9.39 3.17 0.98
C PHE A 331 -8.52 3.98 0.04
#